data_ba7e832b02c12b7ef507e9144426bd68
#
_entry.id   ba7e832b02c12b7ef507e9144426bd68
#
_cell.length_a   1.000
_cell.length_b   1.000
_cell.length_c   1.000
_cell.angle_alpha   90.00
_cell.angle_beta   90.00
_cell.angle_gamma   90.00
#
_symmetry.space_group_name_H-M   'P 1'
#
loop_
_entity.id
_entity.type
_entity.pdbx_description
1 polymer ?
#
loop_
_entity_poly.entity_id
_entity_poly.type
_entity_poly.pdbx_seq_one_letter_code
_entity_poly.pdbx_strand_id
1 'polypeptide(L)'
;MNLADNIGVWLRDITPDSSSDLLSNGTVWNSYSEITDDNLEIVAEGPDLVVHQSEEALALMDQVVVDMHTRSGLLDAIRSSTLTLEDAGRQTLEFIKQHVPNSRSVPLCGNSIGTDRRFLARYLPEIEDYLHYRSVDVSSVKELVRRWYPGLLNGRAQKQGSHRALDDIRESVAELRFYREHVFRSEATPQTP
;
A
#
# COMPACT_ATOMS: atom_id res chain seq x y z
N MET A 1 10.49 10.19 24.14
CA MET A 1 10.47 9.26 23.01
C MET A 1 9.69 9.96 21.92
N ASN A 2 10.36 10.32 20.82
CA ASN A 2 9.75 11.17 19.80
C ASN A 2 8.85 10.28 18.94
N LEU A 3 7.55 10.54 18.89
CA LEU A 3 6.57 9.77 18.09
C LEU A 3 6.92 9.69 16.60
N ALA A 4 7.88 10.52 16.15
CA ALA A 4 8.28 10.60 14.74
C ALA A 4 9.22 9.49 14.24
N ASP A 5 9.77 8.67 15.12
CA ASP A 5 10.83 7.73 14.74
C ASP A 5 10.34 6.31 14.43
N ASN A 6 9.06 6.01 14.69
CA ASN A 6 8.51 4.67 14.66
C ASN A 6 7.16 4.60 13.95
N ILE A 7 7.07 5.14 12.75
CA ILE A 7 5.84 5.20 11.96
C ILE A 7 6.06 4.50 10.62
N GLY A 8 5.06 3.76 10.15
CA GLY A 8 5.04 3.21 8.81
C GLY A 8 4.05 3.98 7.92
N VAL A 9 4.45 4.35 6.72
CA VAL A 9 3.55 4.86 5.69
C VAL A 9 3.09 3.69 4.82
N TRP A 10 1.79 3.44 4.82
CA TRP A 10 1.14 2.46 3.97
C TRP A 10 0.52 3.19 2.79
N LEU A 11 0.90 2.80 1.61
CA LEU A 11 0.38 3.38 0.39
C LEU A 11 0.02 2.26 -0.58
N ARG A 12 -1.11 2.39 -1.22
CA ARG A 12 -1.56 1.49 -2.26
C ARG A 12 -2.05 2.30 -3.44
N ASP A 13 -1.41 2.11 -4.56
CA ASP A 13 -1.87 2.59 -5.84
C ASP A 13 -2.43 1.41 -6.63
N ILE A 14 -3.71 1.44 -6.95
CA ILE A 14 -4.32 0.42 -7.80
C ILE A 14 -3.99 0.75 -9.24
N THR A 15 -3.14 -0.08 -9.82
CA THR A 15 -2.74 -0.04 -11.23
C THR A 15 -3.42 -1.16 -12.02
N PRO A 16 -3.56 -1.04 -13.35
CA PRO A 16 -4.39 -1.93 -14.17
C PRO A 16 -3.98 -3.39 -14.23
N ASP A 17 -2.74 -3.75 -13.93
CA ASP A 17 -2.30 -5.15 -14.06
C ASP A 17 -0.94 -5.41 -13.39
N SER A 18 -0.69 -6.68 -13.08
CA SER A 18 0.58 -7.20 -12.57
C SER A 18 1.64 -7.47 -13.66
N SER A 19 1.38 -7.13 -14.92
CA SER A 19 2.29 -7.35 -16.03
C SER A 19 3.43 -6.34 -16.11
N SER A 20 4.53 -6.71 -16.77
CA SER A 20 5.73 -5.88 -16.91
C SER A 20 5.52 -4.56 -17.68
N ASP A 21 4.39 -4.38 -18.35
CA ASP A 21 4.03 -3.20 -19.12
C ASP A 21 3.39 -2.07 -18.30
N LEU A 22 3.12 -2.30 -17.00
CA LEU A 22 2.56 -1.31 -16.05
C LEU A 22 3.31 0.01 -16.03
N LEU A 23 4.62 -0.03 -16.22
CA LEU A 23 5.45 1.17 -16.23
C LEU A 23 5.34 1.97 -17.54
N SER A 24 4.71 1.44 -18.59
CA SER A 24 4.59 2.12 -19.88
C SER A 24 3.38 3.06 -19.95
N ASN A 25 2.31 2.79 -19.21
CA ASN A 25 1.02 3.47 -19.38
C ASN A 25 0.68 4.49 -18.29
N GLY A 26 1.43 4.54 -17.18
CA GLY A 26 1.29 5.59 -16.14
C GLY A 26 -0.09 5.66 -15.46
N THR A 27 -0.83 4.56 -15.43
CA THR A 27 -2.24 4.58 -15.06
C THR A 27 -2.42 4.21 -13.59
N VAL A 28 -2.65 5.20 -12.72
CA VAL A 28 -3.15 5.00 -11.34
C VAL A 28 -4.62 5.32 -11.32
N TRP A 29 -5.42 4.47 -10.68
CA TRP A 29 -6.87 4.63 -10.68
C TRP A 29 -7.43 5.05 -9.33
N ASN A 30 -6.84 4.54 -8.27
CA ASN A 30 -7.21 4.89 -6.91
C ASN A 30 -5.96 4.86 -6.03
N SER A 31 -5.71 5.92 -5.31
CA SER A 31 -4.63 6.02 -4.34
C SER A 31 -5.18 6.23 -2.95
N TYR A 32 -4.69 5.48 -1.98
CA TYR A 32 -5.01 5.64 -0.58
C TYR A 32 -3.76 5.48 0.28
N SER A 33 -3.73 6.18 1.40
CA SER A 33 -2.61 6.11 2.33
C SER A 33 -3.07 6.05 3.78
N GLU A 34 -2.36 5.30 4.60
CA GLU A 34 -2.52 5.25 6.06
C GLU A 34 -1.16 5.37 6.74
N ILE A 35 -1.16 5.85 7.95
CA ILE A 35 0.03 5.90 8.80
C ILE A 35 -0.24 5.08 10.05
N THR A 36 0.67 4.17 10.37
CA THR A 36 0.59 3.35 11.58
C THR A 36 1.77 3.64 12.51
N ASP A 37 1.57 3.38 13.80
CA ASP A 37 2.66 3.30 14.76
C ASP A 37 3.37 1.93 14.73
N ASP A 38 4.36 1.72 15.62
CA ASP A 38 5.10 0.44 15.78
C ASP A 38 4.23 -0.73 16.22
N ASN A 39 3.06 -0.46 16.78
CA ASN A 39 2.11 -1.49 17.16
C ASN A 39 1.16 -1.83 16.02
N LEU A 40 1.35 -1.21 14.85
CA LEU A 40 0.48 -1.32 13.68
C LEU A 40 -0.93 -0.73 13.93
N GLU A 41 -1.07 0.17 14.94
CA GLU A 41 -2.31 0.92 15.12
C GLU A 41 -2.34 2.11 14.16
N ILE A 42 -3.50 2.33 13.53
CA ILE A 42 -3.68 3.43 12.57
C ILE A 42 -3.69 4.74 13.35
N VAL A 43 -2.74 5.62 13.07
CA VAL A 43 -2.63 6.95 13.69
C VAL A 43 -3.15 8.06 12.80
N ALA A 44 -3.20 7.84 11.48
CA ALA A 44 -3.78 8.77 10.53
C ALA A 44 -4.27 8.06 9.27
N GLU A 45 -5.42 8.50 8.78
CA GLU A 45 -6.01 8.07 7.51
C GLU A 45 -5.90 9.20 6.50
N GLY A 46 -5.33 8.90 5.34
CA GLY A 46 -5.17 9.84 4.24
C GLY A 46 -6.40 9.90 3.35
N PRO A 47 -6.38 10.76 2.35
CA PRO A 47 -7.49 10.90 1.42
C PRO A 47 -7.65 9.67 0.51
N ASP A 48 -8.89 9.33 0.20
CA ASP A 48 -9.24 8.38 -0.87
C ASP A 48 -9.31 9.15 -2.20
N LEU A 49 -8.33 8.92 -3.07
CA LEU A 49 -8.10 9.71 -4.27
C LEU A 49 -8.37 8.87 -5.51
N VAL A 50 -9.44 9.16 -6.22
CA VAL A 50 -9.75 8.53 -7.51
C VAL A 50 -9.22 9.43 -8.62
N VAL A 51 -8.22 8.95 -9.36
CA VAL A 51 -7.55 9.69 -10.44
C VAL A 51 -8.32 9.51 -11.74
N HIS A 52 -8.58 10.62 -12.44
CA HIS A 52 -9.19 10.60 -13.77
C HIS A 52 -8.32 9.86 -14.79
N GLN A 53 -8.96 9.06 -15.64
CA GLN A 53 -8.30 8.43 -16.78
C GLN A 53 -9.10 8.63 -18.05
N SER A 54 -8.39 8.73 -19.19
CA SER A 54 -9.03 8.83 -20.49
C SER A 54 -9.66 7.50 -20.92
N GLU A 55 -10.66 7.54 -21.79
CA GLU A 55 -11.28 6.33 -22.33
C GLU A 55 -10.28 5.48 -23.12
N GLU A 56 -9.26 6.07 -23.74
CA GLU A 56 -8.17 5.35 -24.40
C GLU A 56 -7.34 4.53 -23.41
N ALA A 57 -7.05 5.10 -22.22
CA ALA A 57 -6.35 4.38 -21.16
C ALA A 57 -7.23 3.27 -20.57
N LEU A 58 -8.52 3.54 -20.35
CA LEU A 58 -9.46 2.55 -19.85
C LEU A 58 -9.70 1.38 -20.83
N ALA A 59 -9.61 1.64 -22.14
CA ALA A 59 -9.75 0.61 -23.18
C ALA A 59 -8.58 -0.42 -23.20
N LEU A 60 -7.47 -0.12 -22.53
CA LEU A 60 -6.33 -1.04 -22.38
C LEU A 60 -6.50 -2.06 -21.24
N MET A 61 -7.58 -1.93 -20.46
CA MET A 61 -7.84 -2.86 -19.35
C MET A 61 -8.24 -4.24 -19.85
N ASP A 62 -7.74 -5.27 -19.16
CA ASP A 62 -8.25 -6.63 -19.34
C ASP A 62 -9.71 -6.73 -18.86
N GLN A 63 -10.50 -7.57 -19.54
CA GLN A 63 -11.93 -7.73 -19.24
C GLN A 63 -12.19 -8.10 -17.77
N VAL A 64 -11.32 -8.92 -17.16
CA VAL A 64 -11.43 -9.32 -15.75
C VAL A 64 -11.32 -8.09 -14.83
N VAL A 65 -10.44 -7.16 -15.17
CA VAL A 65 -10.23 -5.91 -14.42
C VAL A 65 -11.42 -4.96 -14.62
N VAL A 66 -11.92 -4.84 -15.85
CA VAL A 66 -13.14 -4.07 -16.17
C VAL A 66 -14.32 -4.58 -15.34
N ASP A 67 -14.56 -5.90 -15.32
CA ASP A 67 -15.65 -6.50 -14.56
C ASP A 67 -15.53 -6.27 -13.05
N MET A 68 -14.31 -6.33 -12.54
CA MET A 68 -14.00 -6.08 -11.14
C MET A 68 -14.27 -4.62 -10.75
N HIS A 69 -13.77 -3.66 -11.53
CA HIS A 69 -13.96 -2.24 -11.25
C HIS A 69 -15.38 -1.74 -11.53
N THR A 70 -16.07 -2.38 -12.46
CA THR A 70 -17.51 -2.12 -12.67
C THR A 70 -18.30 -2.54 -11.42
N ARG A 71 -18.05 -3.74 -10.89
CA ARG A 71 -18.74 -4.25 -9.69
C ARG A 71 -18.46 -3.43 -8.45
N SER A 72 -17.23 -2.90 -8.30
CA SER A 72 -16.86 -2.05 -7.15
C SER A 72 -17.32 -0.60 -7.31
N GLY A 73 -17.82 -0.19 -8.49
CA GLY A 73 -18.16 1.20 -8.81
C GLY A 73 -16.94 2.10 -9.05
N LEU A 74 -15.73 1.54 -9.04
CA LEU A 74 -14.51 2.32 -9.26
C LEU A 74 -14.41 2.84 -10.69
N LEU A 75 -14.87 2.08 -11.69
CA LEU A 75 -14.80 2.49 -13.08
C LEU A 75 -15.61 3.78 -13.35
N ASP A 76 -16.81 3.90 -12.79
CA ASP A 76 -17.64 5.10 -12.92
C ASP A 76 -17.03 6.27 -12.15
N ALA A 77 -16.42 6.01 -10.98
CA ALA A 77 -15.72 7.02 -10.21
C ALA A 77 -14.50 7.57 -10.97
N ILE A 78 -13.72 6.74 -11.65
CA ILE A 78 -12.58 7.15 -12.48
C ILE A 78 -13.03 8.06 -13.64
N ARG A 79 -14.12 7.68 -14.33
CA ARG A 79 -14.66 8.47 -15.43
C ARG A 79 -15.19 9.83 -14.99
N SER A 80 -15.83 9.89 -13.83
CA SER A 80 -16.41 11.11 -13.27
C SER A 80 -15.39 11.99 -12.55
N SER A 81 -14.24 11.46 -12.19
CA SER A 81 -13.18 12.21 -11.51
C SER A 81 -12.60 13.28 -12.45
N THR A 82 -12.12 14.37 -11.85
CA THR A 82 -11.33 15.41 -12.52
C THR A 82 -9.92 15.52 -11.92
N LEU A 83 -9.61 14.66 -10.94
CA LEU A 83 -8.35 14.69 -10.24
C LEU A 83 -7.21 14.15 -11.12
N THR A 84 -6.16 14.92 -11.28
CA THR A 84 -4.95 14.49 -12.00
C THR A 84 -4.04 13.66 -11.09
N LEU A 85 -3.15 12.87 -11.69
CA LEU A 85 -2.14 12.12 -10.95
C LEU A 85 -1.21 13.05 -10.16
N GLU A 86 -0.84 14.19 -10.74
CA GLU A 86 0.00 15.20 -10.09
C GLU A 86 -0.68 15.77 -8.83
N ASP A 87 -1.96 16.13 -8.94
CA ASP A 87 -2.72 16.65 -7.80
C ASP A 87 -2.94 15.58 -6.72
N ALA A 88 -3.18 14.35 -7.11
CA ALA A 88 -3.26 13.22 -6.16
C ALA A 88 -1.93 13.02 -5.43
N GLY A 89 -0.82 13.00 -6.16
CA GLY A 89 0.53 12.91 -5.59
C GLY A 89 0.85 14.05 -4.62
N ARG A 90 0.48 15.28 -4.98
CA ARG A 90 0.65 16.45 -4.09
C ARG A 90 -0.15 16.31 -2.81
N GLN A 91 -1.44 15.94 -2.89
CA GLN A 91 -2.30 15.73 -1.71
C GLN A 91 -1.76 14.61 -0.80
N THR A 92 -1.32 13.50 -1.39
CA THR A 92 -0.71 12.38 -0.66
C THR A 92 0.58 12.82 0.05
N LEU A 93 1.45 13.56 -0.63
CA LEU A 93 2.70 14.05 -0.05
C LEU A 93 2.45 15.07 1.08
N GLU A 94 1.47 15.95 0.92
CA GLU A 94 1.06 16.90 1.96
C GLU A 94 0.56 16.16 3.21
N PHE A 95 -0.28 15.15 3.04
CA PHE A 95 -0.74 14.28 4.13
C PHE A 95 0.44 13.59 4.84
N ILE A 96 1.36 13.00 4.09
CA ILE A 96 2.55 12.36 4.67
C ILE A 96 3.36 13.38 5.48
N LYS A 97 3.64 14.57 4.94
CA LYS A 97 4.43 15.61 5.61
C LYS A 97 3.79 16.12 6.89
N GLN A 98 2.46 16.15 6.98
CA GLN A 98 1.76 16.55 8.19
C GLN A 98 2.01 15.62 9.37
N HIS A 99 2.19 14.32 9.12
CA HIS A 99 2.34 13.28 10.14
C HIS A 99 3.78 12.79 10.29
N VAL A 100 4.58 12.95 9.25
CA VAL A 100 5.99 12.57 9.18
C VAL A 100 6.82 13.80 8.80
N PRO A 101 7.18 14.65 9.77
CA PRO A 101 7.85 15.91 9.48
C PRO A 101 9.29 15.75 8.96
N ASN A 102 9.93 14.63 9.24
CA ASN A 102 11.31 14.36 8.81
C ASN A 102 11.32 13.50 7.55
N SER A 103 11.83 14.04 6.45
CA SER A 103 12.03 13.26 5.24
C SER A 103 13.00 12.10 5.48
N ARG A 104 12.82 11.01 4.73
CA ARG A 104 13.65 9.79 4.78
C ARG A 104 13.73 9.10 6.15
N SER A 105 12.74 9.34 7.01
CA SER A 105 12.70 8.75 8.35
C SER A 105 11.86 7.46 8.42
N VAL A 106 10.84 7.31 7.58
CA VAL A 106 9.86 6.24 7.65
C VAL A 106 9.82 5.38 6.39
N PRO A 107 9.70 4.04 6.52
CA PRO A 107 9.62 3.15 5.38
C PRO A 107 8.26 3.20 4.70
N LEU A 108 8.22 2.88 3.41
CA LEU A 108 7.00 2.50 2.72
C LEU A 108 6.65 1.06 3.08
N CYS A 109 5.38 0.81 3.41
CA CYS A 109 4.85 -0.47 3.87
C CYS A 109 3.73 -0.97 2.94
N GLY A 110 3.62 -2.27 2.77
CA GLY A 110 2.53 -2.89 1.99
C GLY A 110 2.82 -4.30 1.54
N ASN A 111 1.90 -4.87 0.76
CA ASN A 111 2.09 -6.16 0.09
C ASN A 111 2.69 -5.94 -1.30
N SER A 112 3.80 -6.66 -1.61
CA SER A 112 4.51 -6.55 -2.91
C SER A 112 4.94 -5.13 -3.24
N ILE A 113 5.31 -4.39 -2.21
CA ILE A 113 5.53 -2.94 -2.23
C ILE A 113 6.61 -2.47 -3.22
N GLY A 114 7.45 -3.39 -3.67
CA GLY A 114 8.43 -3.10 -4.71
C GLY A 114 7.82 -2.66 -6.04
N THR A 115 6.58 -3.04 -6.34
CA THR A 115 5.83 -2.58 -7.52
C THR A 115 5.40 -1.12 -7.32
N ASP A 116 4.79 -0.81 -6.18
CA ASP A 116 4.37 0.55 -5.84
C ASP A 116 5.57 1.51 -5.83
N ARG A 117 6.72 1.11 -5.27
CA ARG A 117 7.94 1.92 -5.29
C ARG A 117 8.45 2.22 -6.70
N ARG A 118 8.42 1.26 -7.62
CA ARG A 118 8.82 1.51 -9.01
C ARG A 118 7.89 2.50 -9.69
N PHE A 119 6.60 2.42 -9.36
CA PHE A 119 5.62 3.38 -9.85
C PHE A 119 5.88 4.78 -9.28
N LEU A 120 6.04 4.91 -7.96
CA LEU A 120 6.36 6.18 -7.30
C LEU A 120 7.63 6.81 -7.87
N ALA A 121 8.71 6.04 -8.00
CA ALA A 121 9.98 6.53 -8.56
C ALA A 121 9.83 7.09 -9.98
N ARG A 122 8.90 6.55 -10.77
CA ARG A 122 8.69 6.99 -12.15
C ARG A 122 7.75 8.17 -12.27
N TYR A 123 6.65 8.16 -11.53
CA TYR A 123 5.54 9.09 -11.75
C TYR A 123 5.30 10.07 -10.62
N LEU A 124 5.71 9.75 -9.40
CA LEU A 124 5.57 10.57 -8.19
C LEU A 124 6.89 10.60 -7.40
N PRO A 125 8.00 10.98 -8.03
CA PRO A 125 9.34 10.90 -7.41
C PRO A 125 9.45 11.70 -6.11
N GLU A 126 8.68 12.76 -5.94
CA GLU A 126 8.68 13.55 -4.70
C GLU A 126 8.22 12.75 -3.48
N ILE A 127 7.28 11.81 -3.66
CA ILE A 127 6.86 10.90 -2.58
C ILE A 127 7.96 9.87 -2.32
N GLU A 128 8.52 9.27 -3.38
CA GLU A 128 9.60 8.28 -3.26
C GLU A 128 10.82 8.86 -2.55
N ASP A 129 11.23 10.07 -2.92
CA ASP A 129 12.37 10.77 -2.32
C ASP A 129 12.13 11.20 -0.88
N TYR A 130 10.86 11.41 -0.49
CA TYR A 130 10.50 11.78 0.87
C TYR A 130 10.55 10.59 1.82
N LEU A 131 10.25 9.39 1.34
CA LEU A 131 10.24 8.16 2.13
C LEU A 131 11.66 7.59 2.34
N HIS A 132 11.81 6.77 3.36
CA HIS A 132 13.06 6.05 3.59
C HIS A 132 13.28 5.00 2.48
N TYR A 133 14.54 4.76 2.08
CA TYR A 133 14.86 3.77 1.03
C TYR A 133 14.50 2.31 1.39
N ARG A 134 14.34 2.01 2.68
CA ARG A 134 13.89 0.70 3.15
C ARG A 134 12.38 0.57 3.00
N SER A 135 11.92 -0.69 2.92
CA SER A 135 10.50 -1.04 2.86
C SER A 135 10.15 -2.09 3.90
N VAL A 136 8.88 -2.10 4.31
CA VAL A 136 8.29 -3.22 5.04
C VAL A 136 7.36 -3.95 4.06
N ASP A 137 7.89 -5.00 3.43
CA ASP A 137 7.12 -5.80 2.46
C ASP A 137 6.49 -7.01 3.16
N VAL A 138 5.20 -6.95 3.38
CA VAL A 138 4.42 -8.01 4.05
C VAL A 138 4.41 -9.29 3.21
N SER A 139 4.47 -9.19 1.88
CA SER A 139 4.57 -10.35 0.99
C SER A 139 5.87 -11.12 1.19
N SER A 140 6.97 -10.43 1.49
CA SER A 140 8.24 -11.08 1.82
C SER A 140 8.16 -11.86 3.13
N VAL A 141 7.52 -11.28 4.16
CA VAL A 141 7.27 -11.99 5.43
C VAL A 141 6.38 -13.21 5.19
N LYS A 142 5.29 -13.07 4.43
CA LYS A 142 4.38 -14.16 4.05
C LYS A 142 5.13 -15.31 3.38
N GLU A 143 6.03 -15.00 2.46
CA GLU A 143 6.81 -16.01 1.75
C GLU A 143 7.72 -16.80 2.70
N LEU A 144 8.32 -16.15 3.71
CA LEU A 144 9.10 -16.82 4.76
C LEU A 144 8.20 -17.69 5.65
N VAL A 145 7.04 -17.18 6.05
CA VAL A 145 6.07 -17.94 6.84
C VAL A 145 5.57 -19.18 6.09
N ARG A 146 5.29 -19.05 4.80
CA ARG A 146 4.88 -20.17 3.95
C ARG A 146 5.92 -21.30 3.94
N ARG A 147 7.21 -20.96 3.95
CA ARG A 147 8.31 -21.93 3.90
C ARG A 147 8.63 -22.53 5.25
N TRP A 148 8.62 -21.73 6.31
CA TRP A 148 9.10 -22.15 7.62
C TRP A 148 7.99 -22.58 8.57
N TYR A 149 6.76 -22.05 8.36
CA TYR A 149 5.60 -22.28 9.22
C TYR A 149 4.34 -22.58 8.38
N PRO A 150 4.38 -23.59 7.47
CA PRO A 150 3.28 -23.80 6.51
C PRO A 150 1.94 -24.04 7.20
N GLY A 151 1.94 -24.63 8.39
CA GLY A 151 0.74 -24.88 9.18
C GLY A 151 -0.02 -23.62 9.65
N LEU A 152 0.68 -22.48 9.78
CA LEU A 152 0.06 -21.22 10.20
C LEU A 152 -0.87 -20.60 9.14
N LEU A 153 -0.66 -20.93 7.89
CA LEU A 153 -1.50 -20.41 6.79
C LEU A 153 -2.74 -21.26 6.53
N ASN A 154 -2.79 -22.46 7.11
CA ASN A 154 -3.93 -23.37 6.97
C ASN A 154 -5.10 -22.86 7.83
N GLY A 155 -6.24 -22.59 7.19
CA GLY A 155 -7.44 -22.10 7.90
C GLY A 155 -7.54 -20.58 8.05
N ARG A 156 -6.61 -19.82 7.51
CA ARG A 156 -6.74 -18.37 7.42
C ARG A 156 -7.87 -18.00 6.48
N ALA A 157 -8.78 -17.11 6.91
CA ALA A 157 -9.84 -16.59 6.06
C ALA A 157 -9.24 -16.06 4.75
N GLN A 158 -9.81 -16.46 3.62
CA GLN A 158 -9.43 -15.88 2.33
C GLN A 158 -9.70 -14.38 2.37
N LYS A 159 -8.79 -13.61 1.81
CA LYS A 159 -8.97 -12.17 1.63
C LYS A 159 -10.31 -11.91 0.93
N GLN A 160 -11.08 -10.99 1.46
CA GLN A 160 -12.39 -10.62 0.87
C GLN A 160 -12.22 -9.70 -0.34
N GLY A 161 -11.08 -9.67 -0.97
CA GLY A 161 -10.75 -8.96 -2.19
C GLY A 161 -11.78 -7.93 -2.68
N SER A 162 -11.98 -6.84 -1.93
CA SER A 162 -12.83 -5.73 -2.39
C SER A 162 -12.16 -4.96 -3.52
N HIS A 163 -10.83 -5.14 -3.66
CA HIS A 163 -9.98 -4.43 -4.61
C HIS A 163 -10.15 -2.90 -4.54
N ARG A 164 -10.40 -2.38 -3.35
CA ARG A 164 -10.28 -0.98 -3.01
C ARG A 164 -8.99 -0.75 -2.24
N ALA A 165 -8.26 0.32 -2.55
CA ALA A 165 -6.95 0.62 -1.96
C ALA A 165 -6.97 0.61 -0.43
N LEU A 166 -8.01 1.19 0.19
CA LEU A 166 -8.22 1.20 1.64
C LEU A 166 -8.29 -0.20 2.23
N ASP A 167 -9.15 -1.06 1.66
CA ASP A 167 -9.34 -2.42 2.20
C ASP A 167 -8.06 -3.24 2.05
N ASP A 168 -7.35 -3.08 0.91
CA ASP A 168 -6.07 -3.75 0.66
C ASP A 168 -4.98 -3.32 1.66
N ILE A 169 -4.93 -2.04 2.05
CA ILE A 169 -4.02 -1.55 3.10
C ILE A 169 -4.38 -2.19 4.44
N ARG A 170 -5.64 -2.11 4.86
CA ARG A 170 -6.11 -2.65 6.15
C ARG A 170 -5.89 -4.15 6.25
N GLU A 171 -6.12 -4.89 5.17
CA GLU A 171 -5.77 -6.31 5.08
C GLU A 171 -4.26 -6.54 5.23
N SER A 172 -3.43 -5.68 4.64
CA SER A 172 -1.96 -5.79 4.74
C SER A 172 -1.48 -5.51 6.16
N VAL A 173 -2.03 -4.49 6.82
CA VAL A 173 -1.76 -4.19 8.25
C VAL A 173 -2.18 -5.36 9.13
N ALA A 174 -3.39 -5.88 8.96
CA ALA A 174 -3.89 -7.03 9.71
C ALA A 174 -3.06 -8.30 9.46
N GLU A 175 -2.58 -8.49 8.24
CA GLU A 175 -1.69 -9.59 7.87
C GLU A 175 -0.34 -9.49 8.59
N LEU A 176 0.27 -8.31 8.62
CA LEU A 176 1.53 -8.09 9.34
C LEU A 176 1.35 -8.23 10.86
N ARG A 177 0.22 -7.74 11.41
CA ARG A 177 -0.12 -7.92 12.84
C ARG A 177 -0.22 -9.40 13.20
N PHE A 178 -0.89 -10.19 12.36
CA PHE A 178 -0.96 -11.64 12.52
C PHE A 178 0.44 -12.29 12.56
N TYR A 179 1.34 -11.91 11.63
CA TYR A 179 2.71 -12.46 11.63
C TYR A 179 3.49 -12.02 12.87
N ARG A 180 3.33 -10.77 13.32
CA ARG A 180 3.96 -10.28 14.54
C ARG A 180 3.58 -11.12 15.75
N GLU A 181 2.31 -11.48 15.89
CA GLU A 181 1.80 -12.23 17.03
C GLU A 181 2.20 -13.71 17.01
N HIS A 182 2.28 -14.33 15.83
CA HIS A 182 2.41 -15.78 15.71
C HIS A 182 3.80 -16.25 15.26
N VAL A 183 4.61 -15.38 14.67
CA VAL A 183 5.89 -15.74 14.07
C VAL A 183 7.06 -15.09 14.78
N PHE A 184 6.95 -13.80 15.10
CA PHE A 184 8.02 -13.10 15.77
C PHE A 184 7.97 -13.37 17.28
N ARG A 185 9.12 -13.64 17.88
CA ARG A 185 9.18 -13.78 19.34
C ARG A 185 8.94 -12.42 19.97
N SER A 186 8.06 -12.35 20.96
CA SER A 186 8.04 -11.22 21.91
C SER A 186 9.42 -11.10 22.53
N GLU A 187 9.88 -9.87 22.83
CA GLU A 187 11.19 -9.62 23.42
C GLU A 187 11.44 -10.62 24.54
N ALA A 188 12.47 -11.46 24.35
CA ALA A 188 12.89 -12.37 25.39
C ALA A 188 13.37 -11.51 26.57
N THR A 189 12.74 -11.65 27.71
CA THR A 189 13.32 -11.18 28.98
C THR A 189 14.78 -11.63 28.98
N PRO A 190 15.78 -10.72 29.16
CA PRO A 190 17.15 -11.12 29.19
C PRO A 190 17.29 -12.26 30.22
N GLN A 191 17.69 -13.46 29.78
CA GLN A 191 18.09 -14.50 30.71
C GLN A 191 19.37 -13.97 31.36
N THR A 192 19.24 -13.49 32.56
CA THR A 192 20.38 -13.16 33.41
C THR A 192 21.19 -14.44 33.56
N PRO A 193 22.50 -14.42 33.27
CA PRO A 193 23.37 -15.59 33.39
C PRO A 193 23.49 -16.11 34.83
#